data_79312956771dfbd23b0fb925a35a361d
#
_entry.id   79312956771dfbd23b0fb925a35a361d
#
_cell.length_a   1.000
_cell.length_b   1.000
_cell.length_c   1.000
_cell.angle_alpha   90.00
_cell.angle_beta   90.00
_cell.angle_gamma   90.00
#
_symmetry.space_group_name_H-M   'P 1'
#
loop_
_entity.id
_entity.type
_entity.pdbx_description
1 polymer ?
#
loop_
_entity_poly.entity_id
_entity_poly.type
_entity_poly.pdbx_seq_one_letter_code
_entity_poly.pdbx_strand_id
1 'polypeptide(L)'
;TTTANYNYTKDDDYFLNAKLNFYYYDYPHNYSDALLRNSESMATTHLIDNNKSLNTRPSLDLYYFRKLPRKQSLAVNVVGTYSNTDSRHTYREELESIPLTDIYTKVDGKRYSVIGEGIYEKELETGRISAGLKHTQAYTDNVYSGSGDYTTHMTESESYMYAQYVGTWKKLVYNVGLGASRNYLSQENSGSYNRWYFRPQVTLTYTINEVLSARYRYTLRNVNPSLSELSNVEQWIDSLQVRRGNPGLSPFLYHNNAVEFHVNTAKVKAGFTFSYQYQPRIVMEETLYDVSRGLFIRTYDNQRSFHRFTPELYLNYSPFGDYLRMNISGGLNHFQLNGNSYSHTYTDPFYVISLNSDVKNFNFNLLIYKRSYSFSGETSREADRFNRLGIGYRIGKVQLSASFSTQFTSSARYRSKNHSAIAPYVTDQRFGDIYPGFEIGFSYHLDFGRKYKSVDRKLYNSDNESGILNSRK
;
A
#
# COMPACT_ATOMS: atom_id res chain seq x y z
N THR A 1 9.76 12.04 -10.92
CA THR A 1 9.67 12.79 -9.64
C THR A 1 10.91 13.64 -9.47
N THR A 2 10.74 14.92 -9.18
CA THR A 2 11.82 15.87 -8.88
C THR A 2 11.69 16.32 -7.43
N THR A 3 12.82 16.41 -6.72
CA THR A 3 12.84 16.84 -5.32
C THR A 3 13.91 17.88 -5.10
N ALA A 4 13.53 19.02 -4.51
CA ALA A 4 14.45 19.99 -3.94
C ALA A 4 14.39 19.89 -2.41
N ASN A 5 15.53 19.81 -1.74
CA ASN A 5 15.60 19.60 -0.31
C ASN A 5 16.61 20.58 0.32
N TYR A 6 16.12 21.37 1.26
CA TYR A 6 16.94 22.28 2.05
C TYR A 6 16.99 21.83 3.51
N ASN A 7 18.18 21.73 4.05
CA ASN A 7 18.42 21.36 5.45
C ASN A 7 19.24 22.44 6.15
N TYR A 8 18.81 22.84 7.33
CA TYR A 8 19.56 23.70 8.21
C TYR A 8 19.66 23.07 9.60
N THR A 9 20.88 22.94 10.11
CA THR A 9 21.17 22.36 11.42
C THR A 9 22.03 23.33 12.21
N LYS A 10 21.69 23.55 13.48
CA LYS A 10 22.53 24.32 14.43
C LYS A 10 22.73 23.48 15.68
N ASP A 11 23.99 23.14 15.96
CA ASP A 11 24.49 22.54 17.23
C ASP A 11 23.73 21.26 17.67
N ASP A 12 23.26 20.41 16.74
CA ASP A 12 22.42 19.21 17.00
C ASP A 12 21.12 19.50 17.80
N ASP A 13 20.85 20.73 18.17
CA ASP A 13 19.70 21.12 18.99
C ASP A 13 18.53 21.66 18.19
N TYR A 14 18.81 22.10 16.97
CA TYR A 14 17.85 22.71 16.09
C TYR A 14 18.01 22.13 14.68
N PHE A 15 16.92 21.69 14.10
CA PHE A 15 16.90 21.21 12.73
C PHE A 15 15.66 21.73 11.99
N LEU A 16 15.88 22.33 10.84
CA LEU A 16 14.85 22.73 9.89
C LEU A 16 15.07 21.99 8.58
N ASN A 17 14.03 21.40 8.04
CA ASN A 17 14.03 20.80 6.70
C ASN A 17 12.85 21.32 5.92
N ALA A 18 13.10 21.79 4.71
CA ALA A 18 12.08 22.16 3.73
C ALA A 18 12.30 21.34 2.46
N LYS A 19 11.28 20.57 2.08
CA LYS A 19 11.33 19.67 0.94
C LYS A 19 10.20 19.98 -0.02
N LEU A 20 10.54 20.35 -1.25
CA LEU A 20 9.60 20.51 -2.35
C LEU A 20 9.69 19.28 -3.23
N ASN A 21 8.57 18.57 -3.40
CA ASN A 21 8.48 17.45 -4.33
C ASN A 21 7.53 17.82 -5.47
N PHE A 22 7.90 17.41 -6.65
CA PHE A 22 7.04 17.46 -7.81
C PHE A 22 6.95 16.06 -8.41
N TYR A 23 5.75 15.48 -8.33
CA TYR A 23 5.43 14.19 -8.93
C TYR A 23 4.67 14.45 -10.22
N TYR A 24 5.13 13.83 -11.30
CA TYR A 24 4.47 13.81 -12.59
C TYR A 24 4.40 12.37 -13.06
N TYR A 25 3.22 11.94 -13.44
CA TYR A 25 2.96 10.62 -13.95
C TYR A 25 2.04 10.74 -15.16
N ASP A 26 2.52 10.30 -16.29
CA ASP A 26 1.78 10.23 -17.54
C ASP A 26 1.75 8.77 -17.98
N TYR A 27 0.56 8.22 -18.08
CA TYR A 27 0.31 6.87 -18.57
C TYR A 27 -0.59 6.97 -19.81
N PRO A 28 0.01 7.30 -20.98
CA PRO A 28 -0.74 7.65 -22.18
C PRO A 28 -1.43 6.46 -22.84
N HIS A 29 -0.93 5.23 -22.60
CA HIS A 29 -1.37 4.03 -23.32
C HIS A 29 -1.44 2.82 -22.41
N ASN A 30 -2.60 2.54 -21.85
CA ASN A 30 -2.98 1.21 -21.44
C ASN A 30 -4.05 0.74 -22.43
N TYR A 31 -3.60 0.23 -23.56
CA TYR A 31 -4.43 -0.16 -24.69
C TYR A 31 -4.51 -1.67 -24.78
N SER A 32 -5.72 -2.18 -24.87
CA SER A 32 -6.02 -3.58 -25.15
C SER A 32 -6.88 -3.66 -26.38
N ASP A 33 -6.46 -4.45 -27.35
CA ASP A 33 -7.20 -4.82 -28.54
C ASP A 33 -7.35 -6.34 -28.53
N ALA A 34 -8.57 -6.83 -28.46
CA ALA A 34 -8.84 -8.24 -28.25
C ALA A 34 -10.02 -8.74 -29.06
N LEU A 35 -9.97 -9.99 -29.45
CA LEU A 35 -11.10 -10.73 -30.04
C LEU A 35 -11.64 -11.68 -28.98
N LEU A 36 -12.89 -11.47 -28.59
CA LEU A 36 -13.63 -12.35 -27.71
C LEU A 36 -14.48 -13.29 -28.55
N ARG A 37 -14.32 -14.60 -28.36
CA ARG A 37 -15.12 -15.62 -29.07
C ARG A 37 -16.10 -16.26 -28.11
N ASN A 38 -17.36 -16.20 -28.42
CA ASN A 38 -18.37 -16.94 -27.69
C ASN A 38 -18.29 -18.43 -28.07
N SER A 39 -18.16 -19.31 -27.09
CA SER A 39 -17.97 -20.75 -27.30
C SER A 39 -19.23 -21.48 -27.82
N GLU A 40 -20.40 -20.88 -27.60
CA GLU A 40 -21.68 -21.48 -28.02
C GLU A 40 -22.11 -20.98 -29.41
N SER A 41 -22.17 -19.65 -29.57
CA SER A 41 -22.60 -19.04 -30.85
C SER A 41 -21.50 -18.93 -31.88
N MET A 42 -20.22 -19.13 -31.49
CA MET A 42 -19.03 -18.92 -32.30
C MET A 42 -18.87 -17.47 -32.80
N ALA A 43 -19.73 -16.57 -32.37
CA ALA A 43 -19.65 -15.15 -32.70
C ALA A 43 -18.38 -14.53 -32.12
N THR A 44 -17.81 -13.61 -32.89
CA THR A 44 -16.56 -12.89 -32.47
C THR A 44 -16.88 -11.43 -32.19
N THR A 45 -16.60 -11.01 -30.97
CA THR A 45 -16.69 -9.61 -30.55
C THR A 45 -15.29 -9.00 -30.52
N HIS A 46 -15.11 -7.92 -31.25
CA HIS A 46 -13.90 -7.08 -31.17
C HIS A 46 -14.02 -6.12 -30.00
N LEU A 47 -13.01 -6.09 -29.15
CA LEU A 47 -12.97 -5.29 -27.94
C LEU A 47 -11.77 -4.35 -27.97
N ILE A 48 -12.02 -3.06 -27.79
CA ILE A 48 -11.00 -2.03 -27.61
C ILE A 48 -11.18 -1.41 -26.25
N ASP A 49 -10.13 -1.47 -25.42
CA ASP A 49 -10.09 -0.86 -24.08
C ASP A 49 -8.84 0.00 -23.97
N ASN A 50 -9.02 1.31 -23.82
CA ASN A 50 -7.95 2.28 -23.76
C ASN A 50 -8.10 3.17 -22.52
N ASN A 51 -7.08 3.15 -21.66
CA ASN A 51 -7.01 3.98 -20.48
C ASN A 51 -5.82 4.93 -20.57
N LYS A 52 -6.07 6.20 -20.32
CA LYS A 52 -5.05 7.25 -20.18
C LYS A 52 -5.17 7.87 -18.80
N SER A 53 -4.05 8.16 -18.16
CA SER A 53 -4.05 8.82 -16.86
C SER A 53 -2.86 9.76 -16.76
N LEU A 54 -3.14 11.01 -16.46
CA LEU A 54 -2.16 12.04 -16.17
C LEU A 54 -2.35 12.48 -14.72
N ASN A 55 -1.30 12.45 -13.91
CA ASN A 55 -1.33 12.94 -12.55
C ASN A 55 -0.13 13.85 -12.28
N THR A 56 -0.41 15.06 -11.82
CA THR A 56 0.58 16.00 -11.31
C THR A 56 0.33 16.29 -9.85
N ARG A 57 1.40 16.18 -9.03
CA ARG A 57 1.27 16.36 -7.58
C ARG A 57 2.48 17.08 -6.99
N PRO A 58 2.48 18.43 -6.96
CA PRO A 58 3.41 19.20 -6.13
C PRO A 58 3.07 19.03 -4.65
N SER A 59 4.09 18.94 -3.80
CA SER A 59 3.93 18.97 -2.34
C SER A 59 5.09 19.71 -1.68
N LEU A 60 4.76 20.48 -0.64
CA LEU A 60 5.71 21.16 0.24
C LEU A 60 5.66 20.51 1.60
N ASP A 61 6.80 20.02 2.08
CA ASP A 61 6.97 19.35 3.37
C ASP A 61 7.95 20.17 4.21
N LEU A 62 7.46 20.77 5.28
CA LEU A 62 8.21 21.56 6.24
C LEU A 62 8.35 20.77 7.54
N TYR A 63 9.56 20.58 8.00
CA TYR A 63 9.85 19.89 9.24
C TYR A 63 10.74 20.75 10.12
N TYR A 64 10.35 20.87 11.38
CA TYR A 64 11.07 21.56 12.44
C TYR A 64 11.31 20.61 13.60
N PHE A 65 12.54 20.60 14.12
CA PHE A 65 12.90 19.87 15.33
C PHE A 65 13.72 20.76 16.25
N ARG A 66 13.45 20.66 17.55
CA ARG A 66 14.22 21.36 18.59
C ARG A 66 14.39 20.48 19.81
N LYS A 67 15.62 20.36 20.29
CA LYS A 67 15.89 19.90 21.65
C LYS A 67 15.61 21.03 22.64
N LEU A 68 14.95 20.69 23.72
CA LEU A 68 14.61 21.60 24.82
C LEU A 68 15.40 21.20 26.07
N PRO A 69 15.56 22.11 27.07
CA PRO A 69 16.19 21.77 28.33
C PRO A 69 15.56 20.56 29.02
N ARG A 70 16.31 19.91 29.93
CA ARG A 70 15.83 18.78 30.75
C ARG A 70 15.40 17.56 29.92
N LYS A 71 16.18 17.21 28.87
CA LYS A 71 15.96 16.03 28.02
C LYS A 71 14.58 16.01 27.35
N GLN A 72 14.14 17.14 26.87
CA GLN A 72 12.89 17.30 26.15
C GLN A 72 13.16 17.55 24.66
N SER A 73 12.19 17.28 23.81
CA SER A 73 12.25 17.64 22.39
C SER A 73 10.85 17.91 21.83
N LEU A 74 10.81 18.77 20.84
CA LEU A 74 9.64 19.09 20.05
C LEU A 74 9.95 18.88 18.59
N ALA A 75 9.08 18.16 17.87
CA ALA A 75 9.11 18.10 16.42
C ALA A 75 7.74 18.52 15.85
N VAL A 76 7.77 19.29 14.78
CA VAL A 76 6.58 19.73 14.06
C VAL A 76 6.79 19.43 12.57
N ASN A 77 5.75 18.94 11.91
CA ASN A 77 5.76 18.69 10.48
C ASN A 77 4.48 19.25 9.86
N VAL A 78 4.62 20.01 8.79
CA VAL A 78 3.49 20.52 8.01
C VAL A 78 3.71 20.16 6.56
N VAL A 79 2.71 19.51 5.95
CA VAL A 79 2.74 19.09 4.54
C VAL A 79 1.53 19.65 3.83
N GLY A 80 1.75 20.41 2.77
CA GLY A 80 0.73 20.84 1.83
C GLY A 80 0.88 20.07 0.52
N THR A 81 -0.21 19.54 -0.01
CA THR A 81 -0.22 18.80 -1.28
C THR A 81 -1.37 19.28 -2.16
N TYR A 82 -1.06 19.45 -3.44
CA TYR A 82 -2.05 19.61 -4.50
C TYR A 82 -1.94 18.44 -5.46
N SER A 83 -3.03 17.82 -5.83
CA SER A 83 -3.07 16.76 -6.86
C SER A 83 -4.04 17.17 -7.95
N ASN A 84 -3.61 17.06 -9.21
CA ASN A 84 -4.45 17.24 -10.37
C ASN A 84 -4.35 16.01 -11.26
N THR A 85 -5.49 15.39 -11.53
CA THR A 85 -5.57 14.12 -12.27
C THR A 85 -6.55 14.26 -13.42
N ASP A 86 -6.11 13.95 -14.66
CA ASP A 86 -6.95 13.75 -15.85
C ASP A 86 -6.92 12.25 -16.15
N SER A 87 -8.06 11.58 -16.07
CA SER A 87 -8.20 10.16 -16.38
C SER A 87 -9.25 9.99 -17.46
N ARG A 88 -8.94 9.20 -18.49
CA ARG A 88 -9.83 8.93 -19.62
C ARG A 88 -9.89 7.44 -19.86
N HIS A 89 -11.10 6.94 -20.04
CA HIS A 89 -11.37 5.55 -20.36
C HIS A 89 -12.27 5.49 -21.59
N THR A 90 -11.84 4.75 -22.59
CA THR A 90 -12.64 4.43 -23.79
C THR A 90 -12.75 2.92 -23.87
N TYR A 91 -13.98 2.42 -23.94
CA TYR A 91 -14.28 1.01 -24.08
C TYR A 91 -15.29 0.82 -25.21
N ARG A 92 -14.95 -0.03 -26.19
CA ARG A 92 -15.77 -0.28 -27.37
C ARG A 92 -15.88 -1.77 -27.60
N GLU A 93 -17.10 -2.24 -27.87
CA GLU A 93 -17.40 -3.61 -28.31
C GLU A 93 -18.08 -3.57 -29.67
N GLU A 94 -17.62 -4.41 -30.60
CA GLU A 94 -18.19 -4.60 -31.93
C GLU A 94 -18.40 -6.10 -32.21
N LEU A 95 -19.63 -6.52 -32.46
CA LEU A 95 -19.97 -7.88 -32.87
C LEU A 95 -20.06 -7.93 -34.40
N GLU A 96 -19.14 -8.66 -35.05
CA GLU A 96 -19.13 -8.78 -36.52
C GLU A 96 -19.17 -7.40 -37.22
N SER A 97 -18.48 -6.40 -36.68
CA SER A 97 -18.47 -5.00 -37.13
C SER A 97 -19.73 -4.19 -36.81
N ILE A 98 -20.66 -4.74 -36.04
CA ILE A 98 -21.81 -4.00 -35.52
C ILE A 98 -21.47 -3.46 -34.12
N PRO A 99 -21.51 -2.14 -33.91
CA PRO A 99 -21.24 -1.59 -32.59
C PRO A 99 -22.27 -2.05 -31.56
N LEU A 100 -21.81 -2.69 -30.46
CA LEU A 100 -22.65 -3.09 -29.33
C LEU A 100 -22.60 -2.04 -28.24
N THR A 101 -21.40 -1.51 -27.97
CA THR A 101 -21.15 -0.62 -26.85
C THR A 101 -20.03 0.37 -27.20
N ASP A 102 -20.23 1.64 -26.90
CA ASP A 102 -19.20 2.69 -26.97
C ASP A 102 -19.28 3.52 -25.69
N ILE A 103 -18.35 3.30 -24.78
CA ILE A 103 -18.27 3.97 -23.48
C ILE A 103 -17.08 4.91 -23.51
N TYR A 104 -17.35 6.16 -23.21
CA TYR A 104 -16.31 7.15 -22.96
C TYR A 104 -16.54 7.79 -21.58
N THR A 105 -15.52 7.75 -20.74
CA THR A 105 -15.53 8.42 -19.45
C THR A 105 -14.27 9.25 -19.29
N LYS A 106 -14.45 10.51 -18.93
CA LYS A 106 -13.37 11.41 -18.54
C LYS A 106 -13.58 11.87 -17.11
N VAL A 107 -12.52 11.93 -16.32
CA VAL A 107 -12.52 12.44 -14.96
C VAL A 107 -11.42 13.47 -14.80
N ASP A 108 -11.80 14.71 -14.52
CA ASP A 108 -10.90 15.77 -14.09
C ASP A 108 -11.01 15.92 -12.58
N GLY A 109 -9.97 15.51 -11.86
CA GLY A 109 -9.94 15.52 -10.39
C GLY A 109 -8.93 16.49 -9.83
N LYS A 110 -9.33 17.29 -8.84
CA LYS A 110 -8.47 18.20 -8.09
C LYS A 110 -8.57 17.90 -6.61
N ARG A 111 -7.44 17.74 -5.95
CA ARG A 111 -7.38 17.52 -4.50
C ARG A 111 -6.38 18.46 -3.84
N TYR A 112 -6.80 19.09 -2.77
CA TYR A 112 -5.99 19.95 -1.92
C TYR A 112 -5.94 19.33 -0.54
N SER A 113 -4.75 19.17 0.03
CA SER A 113 -4.63 18.67 1.40
C SER A 113 -3.57 19.39 2.20
N VAL A 114 -3.82 19.51 3.51
CA VAL A 114 -2.86 19.99 4.49
C VAL A 114 -2.81 19.01 5.65
N ILE A 115 -1.60 18.62 6.03
CA ILE A 115 -1.33 17.77 7.20
C ILE A 115 -0.45 18.56 8.15
N GLY A 116 -0.87 18.72 9.39
CA GLY A 116 -0.08 19.26 10.48
C GLY A 116 0.10 18.23 11.58
N GLU A 117 1.33 17.96 12.01
CA GLU A 117 1.62 17.06 13.13
C GLU A 117 2.68 17.66 14.04
N GLY A 118 2.44 17.59 15.35
CA GLY A 118 3.40 17.95 16.38
C GLY A 118 3.58 16.83 17.38
N ILE A 119 4.82 16.55 17.78
CA ILE A 119 5.14 15.59 18.84
C ILE A 119 6.09 16.23 19.86
N TYR A 120 5.72 16.11 21.12
CA TYR A 120 6.57 16.43 22.26
C TYR A 120 7.06 15.15 22.92
N GLU A 121 8.34 15.08 23.25
CA GLU A 121 8.93 13.96 23.98
C GLU A 121 9.73 14.44 25.18
N LYS A 122 9.70 13.64 26.24
CA LYS A 122 10.48 13.84 27.45
C LYS A 122 11.08 12.53 27.92
N GLU A 123 12.41 12.50 28.08
CA GLU A 123 13.08 11.39 28.71
C GLU A 123 12.96 11.53 30.23
N LEU A 124 12.62 10.44 30.87
CA LEU A 124 12.52 10.24 32.31
C LEU A 124 13.62 9.26 32.74
N GLU A 125 13.88 9.12 34.04
CA GLU A 125 14.82 8.13 34.57
C GLU A 125 14.39 6.69 34.23
N THR A 126 13.10 6.42 34.21
CA THR A 126 12.52 5.08 33.98
C THR A 126 12.07 4.82 32.54
N GLY A 127 12.19 5.82 31.67
CA GLY A 127 11.73 5.68 30.27
C GLY A 127 11.48 6.98 29.55
N ARG A 128 10.64 6.97 28.53
CA ARG A 128 10.31 8.13 27.71
C ARG A 128 8.80 8.26 27.53
N ILE A 129 8.28 9.46 27.74
CA ILE A 129 6.92 9.86 27.38
C ILE A 129 6.97 10.61 26.04
N SER A 130 6.04 10.31 25.17
CA SER A 130 5.77 11.03 23.92
C SER A 130 4.29 11.37 23.85
N ALA A 131 3.94 12.60 23.45
CA ALA A 131 2.57 13.01 23.20
C ALA A 131 2.50 13.79 21.89
N GLY A 132 1.50 13.54 21.07
CA GLY A 132 1.38 14.17 19.76
C GLY A 132 -0.05 14.48 19.37
N LEU A 133 -0.16 15.43 18.43
CA LEU A 133 -1.39 15.83 17.78
C LEU A 133 -1.14 15.90 16.28
N LYS A 134 -2.02 15.26 15.50
CA LYS A 134 -2.03 15.31 14.05
C LYS A 134 -3.40 15.76 13.56
N HIS A 135 -3.41 16.65 12.58
CA HIS A 135 -4.63 17.02 11.87
C HIS A 135 -4.38 16.96 10.36
N THR A 136 -5.30 16.32 9.65
CA THR A 136 -5.33 16.26 8.19
C THR A 136 -6.65 16.88 7.74
N GLN A 137 -6.58 17.81 6.77
CA GLN A 137 -7.73 18.39 6.09
C GLN A 137 -7.53 18.23 4.60
N ALA A 138 -8.55 17.73 3.88
CA ALA A 138 -8.52 17.61 2.43
C ALA A 138 -9.86 17.98 1.79
N TYR A 139 -9.76 18.52 0.58
CA TYR A 139 -10.89 18.90 -0.29
C TYR A 139 -10.64 18.26 -1.65
N THR A 140 -11.66 17.62 -2.20
CA THR A 140 -11.58 16.92 -3.50
C THR A 140 -12.76 17.32 -4.36
N ASP A 141 -12.45 17.78 -5.58
CA ASP A 141 -13.42 18.14 -6.60
C ASP A 141 -13.19 17.26 -7.82
N ASN A 142 -14.22 16.54 -8.25
CA ASN A 142 -14.17 15.70 -9.44
C ASN A 142 -15.30 16.11 -10.42
N VAL A 143 -14.91 16.27 -11.68
CA VAL A 143 -15.84 16.49 -12.79
C VAL A 143 -15.77 15.25 -13.70
N TYR A 144 -16.87 14.55 -13.80
CA TYR A 144 -17.05 13.39 -14.68
C TYR A 144 -17.79 13.85 -15.93
N SER A 145 -17.34 13.38 -17.10
CA SER A 145 -17.97 13.68 -18.40
C SER A 145 -17.90 12.48 -19.35
N GLY A 146 -18.80 12.43 -20.33
CA GLY A 146 -18.89 11.38 -21.33
C GLY A 146 -20.17 10.56 -21.20
N SER A 147 -20.13 9.32 -20.75
CA SER A 147 -21.32 8.46 -20.56
C SER A 147 -22.28 8.94 -19.46
N GLY A 148 -21.89 9.98 -18.75
CA GLY A 148 -22.70 10.70 -17.76
C GLY A 148 -21.92 11.89 -17.22
N ASP A 149 -22.61 13.03 -17.01
CA ASP A 149 -22.01 14.25 -16.48
C ASP A 149 -22.36 14.41 -15.01
N TYR A 150 -21.32 14.39 -14.16
CA TYR A 150 -21.47 14.51 -12.71
C TYR A 150 -20.35 15.37 -12.13
N THR A 151 -20.66 16.13 -11.10
CA THR A 151 -19.66 16.82 -10.28
C THR A 151 -19.80 16.36 -8.84
N THR A 152 -18.69 16.06 -8.20
CA THR A 152 -18.68 15.66 -6.79
C THR A 152 -17.72 16.55 -6.00
N HIS A 153 -18.17 17.03 -4.85
CA HIS A 153 -17.37 17.78 -3.88
C HIS A 153 -17.27 16.98 -2.60
N MET A 154 -16.06 16.72 -2.13
CA MET A 154 -15.81 15.95 -0.93
C MET A 154 -14.90 16.71 0.03
N THR A 155 -15.24 16.67 1.30
CA THR A 155 -14.45 17.23 2.40
C THR A 155 -14.11 16.13 3.37
N GLU A 156 -12.83 15.96 3.68
CA GLU A 156 -12.34 14.97 4.63
C GLU A 156 -11.49 15.64 5.70
N SER A 157 -11.63 15.19 6.95
CA SER A 157 -10.67 15.53 7.99
C SER A 157 -10.43 14.39 8.98
N GLU A 158 -9.18 14.25 9.43
CA GLU A 158 -8.81 13.41 10.55
C GLU A 158 -8.06 14.24 11.59
N SER A 159 -8.53 14.22 12.83
CA SER A 159 -7.80 14.76 14.00
C SER A 159 -7.40 13.58 14.88
N TYR A 160 -6.11 13.40 15.14
CA TYR A 160 -5.58 12.31 15.94
C TYR A 160 -4.72 12.84 17.07
N MET A 161 -5.07 12.51 18.30
CA MET A 161 -4.27 12.78 19.49
C MET A 161 -3.76 11.47 20.11
N TYR A 162 -2.54 11.45 20.58
CA TYR A 162 -1.95 10.26 21.16
C TYR A 162 -0.93 10.59 22.25
N ALA A 163 -0.78 9.65 23.16
CA ALA A 163 0.29 9.62 24.13
C ALA A 163 0.86 8.20 24.24
N GLN A 164 2.15 8.10 24.50
CA GLN A 164 2.89 6.85 24.54
C GLN A 164 3.95 6.90 25.63
N TYR A 165 4.14 5.79 26.33
CA TYR A 165 5.21 5.60 27.27
C TYR A 165 6.04 4.38 26.88
N VAL A 166 7.36 4.57 26.81
CA VAL A 166 8.34 3.49 26.60
C VAL A 166 9.18 3.39 27.86
N GLY A 167 9.20 2.21 28.47
CA GLY A 167 9.97 1.97 29.69
C GLY A 167 10.62 0.59 29.70
N THR A 168 11.52 0.40 30.67
CA THR A 168 12.21 -0.87 30.90
C THR A 168 12.05 -1.27 32.36
N TRP A 169 11.62 -2.50 32.59
CA TRP A 169 11.55 -3.12 33.88
C TRP A 169 12.29 -4.45 33.87
N LYS A 170 13.46 -4.50 34.48
CA LYS A 170 14.38 -5.66 34.43
C LYS A 170 14.64 -6.09 32.97
N LYS A 171 14.16 -7.27 32.58
CA LYS A 171 14.30 -7.86 31.24
C LYS A 171 13.13 -7.52 30.30
N LEU A 172 12.14 -6.77 30.76
CA LEU A 172 10.96 -6.40 29.99
C LEU A 172 11.09 -4.94 29.51
N VAL A 173 11.11 -4.74 28.19
CA VAL A 173 10.91 -3.44 27.56
C VAL A 173 9.44 -3.37 27.14
N TYR A 174 8.76 -2.32 27.58
CA TYR A 174 7.35 -2.12 27.24
C TYR A 174 7.12 -0.77 26.60
N ASN A 175 6.25 -0.76 25.62
CA ASN A 175 5.76 0.42 24.94
C ASN A 175 4.24 0.36 24.95
N VAL A 176 3.61 1.30 25.63
CA VAL A 176 2.15 1.40 25.75
C VAL A 176 1.74 2.77 25.26
N GLY A 177 0.83 2.78 24.29
CA GLY A 177 0.30 4.00 23.70
C GLY A 177 -1.23 3.98 23.68
N LEU A 178 -1.80 5.15 23.85
CA LEU A 178 -3.22 5.41 23.75
C LEU A 178 -3.43 6.56 22.79
N GLY A 179 -4.40 6.41 21.89
CA GLY A 179 -4.75 7.47 20.96
C GLY A 179 -6.26 7.54 20.73
N ALA A 180 -6.73 8.68 20.28
CA ALA A 180 -8.10 8.90 19.83
C ALA A 180 -8.09 9.67 18.52
N SER A 181 -8.83 9.19 17.53
CA SER A 181 -8.99 9.88 16.26
C SER A 181 -10.45 10.23 15.99
N ARG A 182 -10.68 11.46 15.53
CA ARG A 182 -11.94 11.92 14.99
C ARG A 182 -11.83 11.94 13.49
N ASN A 183 -12.71 11.21 12.80
CA ASN A 183 -12.77 11.14 11.35
C ASN A 183 -14.09 11.77 10.88
N TYR A 184 -13.96 12.73 9.98
CA TYR A 184 -15.07 13.42 9.35
C TYR A 184 -14.95 13.29 7.84
N LEU A 185 -16.06 12.99 7.19
CA LEU A 185 -16.21 13.01 5.74
C LEU A 185 -17.59 13.58 5.41
N SER A 186 -17.66 14.42 4.39
CA SER A 186 -18.89 14.91 3.79
C SER A 186 -18.73 14.89 2.27
N GLN A 187 -19.68 14.29 1.60
CA GLN A 187 -19.82 14.33 0.14
C GLN A 187 -21.14 15.01 -0.19
N GLU A 188 -21.07 15.98 -1.10
CA GLU A 188 -22.26 16.70 -1.57
C GLU A 188 -23.28 15.74 -2.19
N ASN A 189 -24.57 15.93 -1.86
CA ASN A 189 -25.70 15.08 -2.31
C ASN A 189 -25.56 13.58 -1.99
N SER A 190 -24.73 13.22 -1.01
CA SER A 190 -24.45 11.85 -0.62
C SER A 190 -24.38 11.69 0.91
N GLY A 191 -23.56 10.81 1.38
CA GLY A 191 -23.41 10.53 2.81
C GLY A 191 -22.40 11.43 3.52
N SER A 192 -22.56 11.51 4.83
CA SER A 192 -21.53 12.09 5.71
C SER A 192 -21.37 11.25 6.96
N TYR A 193 -20.16 11.24 7.53
CA TYR A 193 -19.94 10.68 8.85
C TYR A 193 -19.01 11.55 9.69
N ASN A 194 -19.18 11.46 11.02
CA ASN A 194 -18.36 12.13 12.01
C ASN A 194 -18.23 11.17 13.20
N ARG A 195 -17.08 10.49 13.32
CA ARG A 195 -16.92 9.38 14.25
C ARG A 195 -15.61 9.47 15.00
N TRP A 196 -15.62 9.02 16.27
CA TRP A 196 -14.46 8.87 17.11
C TRP A 196 -14.04 7.42 17.22
N TYR A 197 -12.72 7.20 17.22
CA TYR A 197 -12.12 5.89 17.35
C TYR A 197 -11.02 5.93 18.41
N PHE A 198 -11.02 4.96 19.30
CA PHE A 198 -9.95 4.73 20.25
C PHE A 198 -8.88 3.84 19.60
N ARG A 199 -7.58 4.20 19.76
CA ARG A 199 -6.45 3.57 19.07
C ARG A 199 -5.35 3.18 20.05
N PRO A 200 -5.52 2.10 20.85
CA PRO A 200 -4.48 1.58 21.73
C PRO A 200 -3.39 0.88 20.94
N GLN A 201 -2.17 0.93 21.48
CA GLN A 201 -1.05 0.11 21.02
C GLN A 201 -0.25 -0.41 22.21
N VAL A 202 0.23 -1.63 22.11
CA VAL A 202 1.08 -2.27 23.12
C VAL A 202 2.18 -3.04 22.43
N THR A 203 3.42 -2.86 22.87
CA THR A 203 4.54 -3.72 22.49
C THR A 203 5.28 -4.12 23.76
N LEU A 204 5.39 -5.41 24.01
CA LEU A 204 6.14 -5.99 25.11
C LEU A 204 7.28 -6.81 24.54
N THR A 205 8.51 -6.54 24.93
CA THR A 205 9.69 -7.32 24.52
C THR A 205 10.36 -7.85 25.78
N TYR A 206 10.41 -9.15 25.93
CA TYR A 206 11.05 -9.82 27.05
C TYR A 206 12.34 -10.52 26.61
N THR A 207 13.46 -10.12 27.19
CA THR A 207 14.77 -10.73 26.95
C THR A 207 14.90 -11.96 27.88
N ILE A 208 14.76 -13.17 27.33
CA ILE A 208 14.87 -14.41 28.07
C ILE A 208 16.33 -14.62 28.53
N ASN A 209 17.25 -14.55 27.56
CA ASN A 209 18.69 -14.57 27.77
C ASN A 209 19.39 -13.80 26.63
N GLU A 210 20.70 -13.88 26.54
CA GLU A 210 21.52 -13.16 25.53
C GLU A 210 21.18 -13.55 24.08
N VAL A 211 20.63 -14.74 23.87
CA VAL A 211 20.32 -15.30 22.56
C VAL A 211 18.82 -15.24 22.23
N LEU A 212 17.97 -15.38 23.26
CA LEU A 212 16.52 -15.56 23.08
C LEU A 212 15.72 -14.35 23.58
N SER A 213 14.78 -13.92 22.78
CA SER A 213 13.77 -12.94 23.17
C SER A 213 12.39 -13.29 22.65
N ALA A 214 11.36 -12.84 23.36
CA ALA A 214 9.96 -12.93 22.96
C ALA A 214 9.35 -11.54 22.87
N ARG A 215 8.48 -11.30 21.90
CA ARG A 215 7.78 -10.03 21.72
C ARG A 215 6.29 -10.28 21.49
N TYR A 216 5.48 -9.49 22.15
CA TYR A 216 4.05 -9.36 21.85
C TYR A 216 3.78 -7.96 21.34
N ARG A 217 2.95 -7.84 20.29
CA ARG A 217 2.55 -6.57 19.72
C ARG A 217 1.05 -6.58 19.42
N TYR A 218 0.39 -5.53 19.87
CA TYR A 218 -1.01 -5.26 19.56
C TYR A 218 -1.16 -3.82 19.08
N THR A 219 -1.90 -3.64 18.00
CA THR A 219 -2.31 -2.31 17.51
C THR A 219 -3.76 -2.34 17.07
N LEU A 220 -4.49 -1.30 17.42
CA LEU A 220 -5.83 -1.03 16.92
C LEU A 220 -5.83 0.32 16.21
N ARG A 221 -6.32 0.32 14.98
CA ARG A 221 -6.52 1.55 14.20
C ARG A 221 -7.83 1.49 13.45
N ASN A 222 -8.39 2.65 13.11
CA ASN A 222 -9.45 2.74 12.12
C ASN A 222 -8.84 2.77 10.70
N VAL A 223 -9.61 2.31 9.73
CA VAL A 223 -9.34 2.41 8.29
C VAL A 223 -10.54 3.11 7.67
N ASN A 224 -10.29 4.21 6.99
CA ASN A 224 -11.33 4.96 6.29
C ASN A 224 -11.56 4.34 4.91
N PRO A 225 -12.80 4.29 4.42
CA PRO A 225 -13.05 3.98 3.03
C PRO A 225 -12.32 4.98 2.12
N SER A 226 -11.82 4.52 1.00
CA SER A 226 -11.22 5.39 -0.02
C SER A 226 -12.30 6.22 -0.73
N LEU A 227 -11.91 7.32 -1.34
CA LEU A 227 -12.84 8.17 -2.10
C LEU A 227 -13.53 7.39 -3.23
N SER A 228 -12.80 6.48 -3.87
CA SER A 228 -13.35 5.61 -4.90
C SER A 228 -14.40 4.63 -4.38
N GLU A 229 -14.28 4.16 -3.15
CA GLU A 229 -15.27 3.29 -2.52
C GLU A 229 -16.52 4.05 -2.08
N LEU A 230 -16.40 5.36 -1.82
CA LEU A 230 -17.50 6.23 -1.38
C LEU A 230 -18.27 6.90 -2.53
N SER A 231 -17.65 7.04 -3.71
CA SER A 231 -18.26 7.76 -4.82
C SER A 231 -19.53 7.07 -5.32
N ASN A 232 -20.65 7.79 -5.39
CA ASN A 232 -21.91 7.29 -5.94
C ASN A 232 -21.97 7.35 -7.49
N VAL A 233 -20.91 7.83 -8.12
CA VAL A 233 -20.84 7.91 -9.59
C VAL A 233 -20.77 6.51 -10.16
N GLU A 234 -21.71 6.20 -11.06
CA GLU A 234 -21.74 4.94 -11.79
C GLU A 234 -20.81 5.01 -13.01
N GLN A 235 -19.91 4.05 -13.12
CA GLN A 235 -19.01 3.92 -14.26
C GLN A 235 -19.25 2.58 -14.95
N TRP A 236 -19.45 2.61 -16.23
CA TRP A 236 -19.56 1.42 -17.06
C TRP A 236 -18.22 0.70 -17.15
N ILE A 237 -18.23 -0.60 -16.93
CA ILE A 237 -17.08 -1.49 -17.12
C ILE A 237 -17.13 -2.12 -18.49
N ASP A 238 -18.32 -2.62 -18.86
CA ASP A 238 -18.64 -3.23 -20.13
C ASP A 238 -20.17 -3.13 -20.40
N SER A 239 -20.68 -3.78 -21.42
CA SER A 239 -22.10 -3.78 -21.80
C SER A 239 -23.05 -4.37 -20.74
N LEU A 240 -22.53 -5.16 -19.80
CA LEU A 240 -23.31 -5.89 -18.79
C LEU A 240 -23.01 -5.45 -17.35
N GLN A 241 -21.97 -4.65 -17.13
CA GLN A 241 -21.46 -4.36 -15.80
C GLN A 241 -21.19 -2.87 -15.58
N VAL A 242 -21.59 -2.40 -14.42
CA VAL A 242 -21.25 -1.08 -13.92
C VAL A 242 -20.53 -1.18 -12.58
N ARG A 243 -19.65 -0.23 -12.30
CA ARG A 243 -19.03 -0.03 -10.99
C ARG A 243 -19.61 1.22 -10.36
N ARG A 244 -19.93 1.13 -9.07
CA ARG A 244 -20.39 2.24 -8.26
C ARG A 244 -19.88 2.07 -6.85
N GLY A 245 -19.35 3.12 -6.23
CA GLY A 245 -19.05 3.11 -4.81
C GLY A 245 -20.34 3.19 -3.97
N ASN A 246 -20.18 3.22 -2.67
CA ASN A 246 -21.27 3.28 -1.70
C ASN A 246 -21.03 4.40 -0.69
N PRO A 247 -21.75 5.53 -0.78
CA PRO A 247 -21.63 6.64 0.17
C PRO A 247 -22.02 6.28 1.61
N GLY A 248 -22.77 5.19 1.80
CA GLY A 248 -23.18 4.68 3.11
C GLY A 248 -22.08 3.98 3.89
N LEU A 249 -20.89 3.80 3.31
CA LEU A 249 -19.77 3.17 3.98
C LEU A 249 -19.31 3.95 5.20
N SER A 250 -18.84 3.21 6.18
CA SER A 250 -18.25 3.76 7.38
C SER A 250 -16.85 3.20 7.62
N PRO A 251 -15.95 3.97 8.26
CA PRO A 251 -14.68 3.46 8.70
C PRO A 251 -14.82 2.20 9.56
N PHE A 252 -13.87 1.29 9.44
CA PHE A 252 -13.83 0.04 10.19
C PHE A 252 -12.57 -0.05 11.04
N LEU A 253 -12.58 -0.98 11.99
CA LEU A 253 -11.46 -1.23 12.89
C LEU A 253 -10.52 -2.31 12.34
N TYR A 254 -9.23 -2.10 12.50
CA TYR A 254 -8.17 -3.04 12.15
C TYR A 254 -7.40 -3.41 13.41
N HIS A 255 -7.62 -4.63 13.90
CA HIS A 255 -6.87 -5.24 15.00
C HIS A 255 -5.70 -6.03 14.43
N ASN A 256 -4.51 -5.77 14.89
CA ASN A 256 -3.32 -6.52 14.53
C ASN A 256 -2.61 -7.02 15.79
N ASN A 257 -2.50 -8.33 15.92
CA ASN A 257 -1.80 -9.02 17.01
C ASN A 257 -0.61 -9.78 16.43
N ALA A 258 0.51 -9.77 17.12
CA ALA A 258 1.65 -10.62 16.77
C ALA A 258 2.36 -11.12 18.03
N VAL A 259 2.71 -12.40 18.03
CA VAL A 259 3.63 -13.02 18.97
C VAL A 259 4.85 -13.46 18.20
N GLU A 260 6.01 -13.04 18.65
CA GLU A 260 7.29 -13.25 17.97
C GLU A 260 8.29 -13.88 18.94
N PHE A 261 9.02 -14.88 18.49
CA PHE A 261 10.15 -15.48 19.20
C PHE A 261 11.41 -15.32 18.33
N HIS A 262 12.48 -14.82 18.91
CA HIS A 262 13.70 -14.52 18.19
C HIS A 262 14.87 -15.23 18.82
N VAL A 263 15.70 -15.83 17.98
CA VAL A 263 17.04 -16.32 18.26
C VAL A 263 18.04 -15.39 17.60
N ASN A 264 19.00 -14.87 18.33
CA ASN A 264 20.00 -13.92 17.80
C ASN A 264 21.40 -14.32 18.29
N THR A 265 22.20 -14.86 17.39
CA THR A 265 23.62 -15.16 17.60
C THR A 265 24.47 -14.41 16.57
N ALA A 266 25.78 -14.47 16.68
CA ALA A 266 26.69 -13.82 15.74
C ALA A 266 26.49 -14.26 14.28
N LYS A 267 26.10 -15.52 14.05
CA LYS A 267 25.95 -16.11 12.70
C LYS A 267 24.52 -16.42 12.30
N VAL A 268 23.63 -16.58 13.29
CA VAL A 268 22.23 -16.99 13.06
C VAL A 268 21.29 -16.00 13.72
N LYS A 269 20.36 -15.46 12.93
CA LYS A 269 19.16 -14.79 13.42
C LYS A 269 17.96 -15.55 12.88
N ALA A 270 17.19 -16.16 13.76
CA ALA A 270 16.04 -16.94 13.39
C ALA A 270 14.83 -16.55 14.26
N GLY A 271 13.66 -16.84 13.79
CA GLY A 271 12.48 -16.62 14.62
C GLY A 271 11.22 -17.20 14.04
N PHE A 272 10.23 -17.25 14.89
CA PHE A 272 8.86 -17.59 14.58
C PHE A 272 7.97 -16.40 14.90
N THR A 273 7.11 -16.02 13.96
CA THR A 273 6.08 -15.01 14.12
C THR A 273 4.72 -15.64 13.90
N PHE A 274 3.81 -15.42 14.83
CA PHE A 274 2.39 -15.70 14.61
C PHE A 274 1.63 -14.39 14.62
N SER A 275 1.07 -14.02 13.47
CA SER A 275 0.27 -12.80 13.30
C SER A 275 -1.20 -13.15 13.13
N TYR A 276 -2.06 -12.39 13.82
CA TYR A 276 -3.51 -12.46 13.68
C TYR A 276 -4.08 -11.08 13.41
N GLN A 277 -4.73 -10.93 12.28
CA GLN A 277 -5.45 -9.73 11.87
C GLN A 277 -6.95 -9.98 11.92
N TYR A 278 -7.68 -9.05 12.53
CA TYR A 278 -9.14 -9.07 12.61
C TYR A 278 -9.70 -7.70 12.20
N GLN A 279 -10.64 -7.70 11.29
CA GLN A 279 -11.26 -6.48 10.76
C GLN A 279 -12.78 -6.67 10.75
N PRO A 280 -13.48 -6.25 11.81
CA PRO A 280 -14.94 -6.22 11.83
C PRO A 280 -15.45 -5.11 10.92
N ARG A 281 -16.57 -5.36 10.25
CA ARG A 281 -17.22 -4.41 9.34
C ARG A 281 -16.27 -3.84 8.27
N ILE A 282 -15.35 -4.67 7.80
CA ILE A 282 -14.41 -4.31 6.74
C ILE A 282 -15.15 -3.91 5.46
N VAL A 283 -14.65 -2.89 4.78
CA VAL A 283 -15.13 -2.55 3.43
C VAL A 283 -14.56 -3.54 2.43
N MET A 284 -15.43 -4.27 1.75
CA MET A 284 -15.06 -5.21 0.69
C MET A 284 -16.03 -5.11 -0.49
N GLU A 285 -15.52 -5.43 -1.67
CA GLU A 285 -16.29 -5.49 -2.91
C GLU A 285 -17.35 -6.60 -2.84
N GLU A 286 -18.53 -6.32 -3.37
CA GLU A 286 -19.59 -7.29 -3.62
C GLU A 286 -20.24 -7.03 -4.99
N THR A 287 -20.81 -8.08 -5.56
CA THR A 287 -21.52 -8.01 -6.84
C THR A 287 -23.02 -8.14 -6.60
N LEU A 288 -23.79 -7.17 -7.06
CA LEU A 288 -25.25 -7.17 -7.04
C LEU A 288 -25.80 -7.32 -8.47
N TYR A 289 -27.04 -7.77 -8.59
CA TYR A 289 -27.74 -7.82 -9.88
C TYR A 289 -28.99 -6.94 -9.84
N ASP A 290 -29.03 -5.95 -10.74
CA ASP A 290 -30.18 -5.10 -10.94
C ASP A 290 -31.10 -5.73 -11.99
N VAL A 291 -32.16 -6.37 -11.53
CA VAL A 291 -33.14 -7.07 -12.40
C VAL A 291 -33.82 -6.10 -13.34
N SER A 292 -34.08 -4.86 -12.92
CA SER A 292 -34.79 -3.87 -13.74
C SER A 292 -34.00 -3.39 -14.95
N ARG A 293 -32.68 -3.35 -14.82
CA ARG A 293 -31.74 -2.90 -15.85
C ARG A 293 -31.02 -4.05 -16.57
N GLY A 294 -31.09 -5.27 -16.01
CA GLY A 294 -30.34 -6.44 -16.52
C GLY A 294 -28.83 -6.29 -16.34
N LEU A 295 -28.36 -5.57 -15.31
CA LEU A 295 -26.95 -5.22 -15.13
C LEU A 295 -26.39 -5.79 -13.84
N PHE A 296 -25.13 -6.18 -13.87
CA PHE A 296 -24.33 -6.46 -12.68
C PHE A 296 -23.72 -5.17 -12.15
N ILE A 297 -23.89 -4.92 -10.85
CA ILE A 297 -23.35 -3.75 -10.17
C ILE A 297 -22.21 -4.22 -9.26
N ARG A 298 -20.99 -3.82 -9.56
CA ARG A 298 -19.86 -3.98 -8.64
C ARG A 298 -19.84 -2.80 -7.69
N THR A 299 -20.01 -3.09 -6.42
CA THR A 299 -20.07 -2.09 -5.37
C THR A 299 -19.28 -2.52 -4.14
N TYR A 300 -19.33 -1.73 -3.09
CA TYR A 300 -18.67 -1.99 -1.81
C TYR A 300 -19.68 -1.92 -0.68
N ASP A 301 -19.50 -2.76 0.34
CA ASP A 301 -20.26 -2.64 1.57
C ASP A 301 -19.38 -2.92 2.80
N ASN A 302 -19.83 -2.49 3.98
CA ASN A 302 -19.27 -2.89 5.25
C ASN A 302 -19.64 -4.35 5.54
N GLN A 303 -18.80 -5.28 5.13
CA GLN A 303 -18.98 -6.72 5.27
C GLN A 303 -18.74 -7.18 6.70
N ARG A 304 -19.20 -8.38 7.09
CA ARG A 304 -19.19 -8.84 8.49
C ARG A 304 -17.81 -8.85 9.12
N SER A 305 -16.86 -9.59 8.54
CA SER A 305 -15.51 -9.68 9.09
C SER A 305 -14.48 -10.24 8.12
N PHE A 306 -13.23 -9.90 8.40
CA PHE A 306 -12.06 -10.50 7.79
C PHE A 306 -11.11 -10.96 8.88
N HIS A 307 -10.61 -12.18 8.75
CA HIS A 307 -9.59 -12.76 9.61
C HIS A 307 -8.42 -13.24 8.77
N ARG A 308 -7.20 -12.99 9.23
CA ARG A 308 -5.99 -13.53 8.62
C ARG A 308 -5.07 -14.05 9.71
N PHE A 309 -4.68 -15.30 9.60
CA PHE A 309 -3.70 -15.97 10.46
C PHE A 309 -2.43 -16.21 9.64
N THR A 310 -1.30 -15.78 10.14
CA THR A 310 -0.02 -15.90 9.43
C THR A 310 1.06 -16.41 10.38
N PRO A 311 1.24 -17.73 10.52
CA PRO A 311 2.47 -18.30 11.05
C PRO A 311 3.60 -18.17 10.02
N GLU A 312 4.74 -17.63 10.44
CA GLU A 312 5.94 -17.42 9.61
C GLU A 312 7.19 -17.84 10.39
N LEU A 313 8.08 -18.51 9.71
CA LEU A 313 9.44 -18.79 10.15
C LEU A 313 10.41 -17.98 9.29
N TYR A 314 11.45 -17.42 9.92
CA TYR A 314 12.54 -16.79 9.19
C TYR A 314 13.90 -17.25 9.72
N LEU A 315 14.87 -17.25 8.83
CA LEU A 315 16.27 -17.59 9.10
C LEU A 315 17.17 -16.63 8.33
N ASN A 316 18.00 -15.88 9.03
CA ASN A 316 19.14 -15.16 8.47
C ASN A 316 20.41 -15.85 8.95
N TYR A 317 21.16 -16.42 8.03
CA TYR A 317 22.34 -17.21 8.30
C TYR A 317 23.55 -16.65 7.56
N SER A 318 24.58 -16.25 8.29
CA SER A 318 25.82 -15.66 7.77
C SER A 318 27.03 -16.48 8.26
N PRO A 319 27.25 -17.69 7.72
CA PRO A 319 28.31 -18.61 8.21
C PRO A 319 29.70 -18.03 8.08
N PHE A 320 29.94 -17.24 7.03
CA PHE A 320 31.23 -16.66 6.66
C PHE A 320 31.17 -15.11 6.62
N GLY A 321 30.32 -14.49 7.44
CA GLY A 321 30.09 -13.04 7.44
C GLY A 321 29.51 -12.58 6.10
N ASP A 322 30.12 -11.56 5.50
CA ASP A 322 29.62 -10.97 4.25
C ASP A 322 29.88 -11.84 3.01
N TYR A 323 30.78 -12.85 3.11
CA TYR A 323 31.02 -13.77 1.99
C TYR A 323 29.80 -14.60 1.63
N LEU A 324 28.89 -14.87 2.58
CA LEU A 324 27.62 -15.53 2.30
C LEU A 324 26.57 -15.16 3.36
N ARG A 325 25.52 -14.52 2.91
CA ARG A 325 24.33 -14.19 3.70
C ARG A 325 23.10 -14.83 3.08
N MET A 326 22.46 -15.69 3.83
CA MET A 326 21.24 -16.40 3.45
C MET A 326 20.09 -15.83 4.25
N ASN A 327 19.04 -15.36 3.58
CA ASN A 327 17.79 -14.93 4.21
C ASN A 327 16.66 -15.79 3.64
N ILE A 328 16.03 -16.56 4.50
CA ILE A 328 14.95 -17.47 4.16
C ILE A 328 13.78 -17.13 5.04
N SER A 329 12.63 -16.88 4.47
CA SER A 329 11.38 -16.82 5.21
C SER A 329 10.30 -17.62 4.50
N GLY A 330 9.35 -18.13 5.29
CA GLY A 330 8.23 -18.88 4.76
C GLY A 330 7.16 -19.13 5.81
N GLY A 331 5.94 -19.29 5.33
CA GLY A 331 4.79 -19.43 6.20
C GLY A 331 3.51 -19.73 5.45
N LEU A 332 2.41 -19.56 6.15
CA LEU A 332 1.07 -19.74 5.62
C LEU A 332 0.25 -18.47 5.84
N ASN A 333 -0.53 -18.06 4.85
CA ASN A 333 -1.61 -17.10 5.04
C ASN A 333 -2.92 -17.87 5.02
N HIS A 334 -3.62 -17.89 6.13
CA HIS A 334 -4.97 -18.43 6.21
C HIS A 334 -5.95 -17.28 6.31
N PHE A 335 -6.79 -17.12 5.29
CA PHE A 335 -7.80 -16.07 5.16
C PHE A 335 -9.18 -16.66 5.45
N GLN A 336 -9.98 -15.94 6.23
CA GLN A 336 -11.40 -16.20 6.41
C GLN A 336 -12.14 -14.87 6.20
N LEU A 337 -12.94 -14.80 5.15
CA LEU A 337 -13.72 -13.63 4.76
C LEU A 337 -15.20 -13.96 4.93
N ASN A 338 -15.88 -13.17 5.73
CA ASN A 338 -17.32 -13.30 5.95
C ASN A 338 -17.99 -12.03 5.44
N GLY A 339 -18.62 -12.14 4.27
CA GLY A 339 -19.47 -11.10 3.70
C GLY A 339 -20.87 -11.12 4.31
N ASN A 340 -21.71 -10.20 3.88
CA ASN A 340 -23.13 -10.17 4.26
C ASN A 340 -23.90 -11.31 3.60
N SER A 341 -23.51 -11.67 2.37
CA SER A 341 -24.16 -12.71 1.54
C SER A 341 -23.24 -13.87 1.14
N TYR A 342 -21.94 -13.82 1.49
CA TYR A 342 -20.96 -14.83 1.11
C TYR A 342 -19.98 -15.15 2.26
N SER A 343 -19.30 -16.30 2.16
CA SER A 343 -18.19 -16.65 3.06
C SER A 343 -17.15 -17.44 2.28
N HIS A 344 -15.87 -17.04 2.42
CA HIS A 344 -14.77 -17.68 1.74
C HIS A 344 -13.62 -17.94 2.70
N THR A 345 -12.99 -19.10 2.56
CA THR A 345 -11.79 -19.48 3.31
C THR A 345 -10.73 -19.93 2.34
N TYR A 346 -9.51 -19.46 2.53
CA TYR A 346 -8.38 -19.82 1.68
C TYR A 346 -7.08 -19.88 2.46
N THR A 347 -6.20 -20.81 2.08
CA THR A 347 -4.87 -20.95 2.67
C THR A 347 -3.82 -20.91 1.57
N ASP A 348 -2.85 -20.00 1.69
CA ASP A 348 -1.74 -19.83 0.76
C ASP A 348 -0.39 -19.93 1.47
N PRO A 349 0.44 -20.94 1.17
CA PRO A 349 1.82 -20.98 1.60
C PRO A 349 2.65 -19.97 0.83
N PHE A 350 3.57 -19.28 1.51
CA PHE A 350 4.51 -18.36 0.89
C PHE A 350 5.95 -18.66 1.31
N TYR A 351 6.90 -18.29 0.47
CA TYR A 351 8.33 -18.29 0.81
C TYR A 351 9.11 -17.25 0.01
N VAL A 352 10.20 -16.82 0.62
CA VAL A 352 11.21 -15.95 0.01
C VAL A 352 12.58 -16.51 0.39
N ILE A 353 13.45 -16.68 -0.60
CA ILE A 353 14.84 -17.09 -0.41
C ILE A 353 15.71 -16.02 -1.06
N SER A 354 16.61 -15.44 -0.28
CA SER A 354 17.60 -14.47 -0.74
C SER A 354 18.98 -14.95 -0.35
N LEU A 355 19.87 -15.10 -1.33
CA LEU A 355 21.28 -15.36 -1.12
C LEU A 355 22.09 -14.17 -1.61
N ASN A 356 22.98 -13.66 -0.76
CA ASN A 356 23.87 -12.56 -1.08
C ASN A 356 25.30 -12.97 -0.74
N SER A 357 26.22 -12.67 -1.65
CA SER A 357 27.65 -12.99 -1.46
C SER A 357 28.50 -11.82 -1.93
N ASP A 358 29.37 -11.33 -1.06
CA ASP A 358 30.34 -10.28 -1.37
C ASP A 358 31.75 -10.89 -1.36
N VAL A 359 32.39 -11.02 -2.55
CA VAL A 359 33.71 -11.54 -2.70
C VAL A 359 34.59 -10.50 -3.37
N LYS A 360 35.51 -9.91 -2.62
CA LYS A 360 36.35 -8.79 -3.10
C LYS A 360 35.46 -7.64 -3.65
N ASN A 361 35.56 -7.40 -4.94
CA ASN A 361 34.81 -6.36 -5.65
C ASN A 361 33.50 -6.88 -6.27
N PHE A 362 33.23 -8.17 -6.19
CA PHE A 362 32.02 -8.78 -6.73
C PHE A 362 30.94 -8.89 -5.68
N ASN A 363 29.73 -8.61 -6.10
CA ASN A 363 28.50 -8.88 -5.34
C ASN A 363 27.60 -9.80 -6.17
N PHE A 364 27.18 -10.91 -5.58
CA PHE A 364 26.24 -11.85 -6.16
C PHE A 364 24.95 -11.82 -5.37
N ASN A 365 23.81 -11.80 -6.04
CA ASN A 365 22.51 -11.90 -5.41
C ASN A 365 21.60 -12.89 -6.14
N LEU A 366 20.93 -13.73 -5.38
CA LEU A 366 19.87 -14.61 -5.86
C LEU A 366 18.63 -14.34 -5.01
N LEU A 367 17.50 -14.16 -5.67
CA LEU A 367 16.22 -13.90 -5.03
C LEU A 367 15.15 -14.80 -5.65
N ILE A 368 14.53 -15.64 -4.83
CA ILE A 368 13.50 -16.58 -5.24
C ILE A 368 12.24 -16.32 -4.43
N TYR A 369 11.12 -16.19 -5.12
CA TYR A 369 9.80 -16.01 -4.53
C TYR A 369 8.85 -17.12 -4.94
N LYS A 370 7.93 -17.44 -4.06
CA LYS A 370 6.69 -18.03 -4.49
C LYS A 370 5.80 -16.94 -5.11
N ARG A 371 4.96 -17.33 -6.05
CA ARG A 371 3.83 -16.55 -6.58
C ARG A 371 3.09 -15.79 -5.47
N SER A 372 2.75 -14.52 -5.72
CA SER A 372 1.92 -13.75 -4.81
C SER A 372 0.45 -14.16 -4.91
N TYR A 373 -0.22 -14.18 -3.77
CA TYR A 373 -1.65 -14.42 -3.67
C TYR A 373 -2.30 -13.35 -2.79
N SER A 374 -3.46 -12.87 -3.22
CA SER A 374 -4.30 -12.00 -2.41
C SER A 374 -5.76 -12.41 -2.54
N PHE A 375 -6.53 -12.17 -1.48
CA PHE A 375 -7.95 -12.41 -1.45
C PHE A 375 -8.65 -11.23 -0.79
N SER A 376 -9.66 -10.65 -1.45
CA SER A 376 -10.43 -9.52 -0.93
C SER A 376 -11.84 -9.54 -1.50
N GLY A 377 -12.84 -9.43 -0.64
CA GLY A 377 -14.24 -9.57 -1.04
C GLY A 377 -14.50 -10.93 -1.67
N GLU A 378 -15.02 -10.95 -2.86
CA GLU A 378 -15.27 -12.16 -3.65
C GLU A 378 -14.15 -12.49 -4.65
N THR A 379 -13.04 -11.70 -4.66
CA THR A 379 -12.00 -11.82 -5.69
C THR A 379 -10.68 -12.31 -5.13
N SER A 380 -10.17 -13.42 -5.69
CA SER A 380 -8.81 -13.89 -5.50
C SER A 380 -7.91 -13.48 -6.66
N ARG A 381 -6.66 -13.12 -6.36
CA ARG A 381 -5.65 -12.77 -7.37
C ARG A 381 -4.36 -13.52 -7.11
N GLU A 382 -3.83 -14.14 -8.15
CA GLU A 382 -2.52 -14.79 -8.18
C GLU A 382 -1.66 -14.07 -9.21
N ALA A 383 -0.42 -13.75 -8.84
CA ALA A 383 0.54 -13.15 -9.76
C ALA A 383 1.90 -13.81 -9.58
N ASP A 384 2.49 -14.22 -10.69
CA ASP A 384 3.87 -14.68 -10.68
C ASP A 384 4.79 -13.54 -10.26
N ARG A 385 5.80 -13.85 -9.46
CA ARG A 385 6.86 -12.94 -9.07
C ARG A 385 8.14 -13.28 -9.79
N PHE A 386 8.96 -12.28 -10.02
CA PHE A 386 10.27 -12.46 -10.64
C PHE A 386 11.27 -13.06 -9.66
N ASN A 387 11.85 -14.17 -10.05
CA ASN A 387 13.10 -14.61 -9.47
C ASN A 387 14.23 -13.82 -10.14
N ARG A 388 15.25 -13.46 -9.38
CA ARG A 388 16.33 -12.62 -9.87
C ARG A 388 17.68 -13.23 -9.51
N LEU A 389 18.55 -13.32 -10.51
CA LEU A 389 19.97 -13.57 -10.35
C LEU A 389 20.73 -12.31 -10.77
N GLY A 390 21.59 -11.81 -9.90
CA GLY A 390 22.36 -10.60 -10.18
C GLY A 390 23.82 -10.76 -9.85
N ILE A 391 24.64 -10.03 -10.59
CA ILE A 391 26.06 -9.85 -10.34
C ILE A 391 26.40 -8.36 -10.41
N GLY A 392 27.16 -7.88 -9.44
CA GLY A 392 27.70 -6.53 -9.43
C GLY A 392 29.23 -6.56 -9.34
N TYR A 393 29.88 -5.57 -9.91
CA TYR A 393 31.32 -5.36 -9.80
C TYR A 393 31.61 -3.90 -9.48
N ARG A 394 32.39 -3.65 -8.42
CA ARG A 394 32.74 -2.31 -7.99
C ARG A 394 34.20 -1.99 -8.24
N ILE A 395 34.46 -0.88 -8.93
CA ILE A 395 35.80 -0.33 -9.19
C ILE A 395 35.83 1.10 -8.65
N GLY A 396 36.36 1.29 -7.46
CA GLY A 396 36.38 2.61 -6.83
C GLY A 396 34.97 3.20 -6.67
N LYS A 397 34.67 4.27 -7.41
CA LYS A 397 33.36 4.97 -7.42
C LYS A 397 32.39 4.45 -8.49
N VAL A 398 32.82 3.53 -9.33
CA VAL A 398 32.01 2.92 -10.39
C VAL A 398 31.45 1.59 -9.89
N GLN A 399 30.17 1.37 -10.15
CA GLN A 399 29.54 0.06 -9.98
C GLN A 399 28.87 -0.36 -11.29
N LEU A 400 29.27 -1.52 -11.79
CA LEU A 400 28.63 -2.21 -12.88
C LEU A 400 27.73 -3.29 -12.33
N SER A 401 26.57 -3.52 -12.91
CA SER A 401 25.69 -4.61 -12.53
C SER A 401 25.05 -5.26 -13.74
N ALA A 402 24.79 -6.55 -13.64
CA ALA A 402 23.99 -7.31 -14.57
C ALA A 402 22.97 -8.13 -13.76
N SER A 403 21.76 -8.18 -14.21
CA SER A 403 20.75 -9.04 -13.57
C SER A 403 19.88 -9.74 -14.61
N PHE A 404 19.51 -10.95 -14.25
CA PHE A 404 18.63 -11.80 -15.02
C PHE A 404 17.39 -12.07 -14.17
N SER A 405 16.23 -11.75 -14.72
CA SER A 405 14.93 -11.93 -14.06
C SER A 405 14.12 -12.97 -14.81
N THR A 406 13.64 -14.00 -14.13
CA THR A 406 12.88 -15.10 -14.74
C THR A 406 11.90 -15.71 -13.75
N GLN A 407 10.87 -16.34 -14.29
CA GLN A 407 9.94 -17.20 -13.53
C GLN A 407 10.34 -18.68 -13.60
N PHE A 408 11.42 -19.00 -14.31
CA PHE A 408 11.76 -20.35 -14.74
C PHE A 408 10.71 -20.99 -15.67
N THR A 409 9.80 -20.15 -16.21
CA THR A 409 8.77 -20.50 -17.19
C THR A 409 8.88 -19.58 -18.39
N SER A 410 8.27 -19.96 -19.52
CA SER A 410 8.30 -19.16 -20.75
C SER A 410 7.38 -17.92 -20.71
N SER A 411 6.57 -17.78 -19.69
CA SER A 411 5.64 -16.66 -19.54
C SER A 411 5.31 -16.39 -18.08
N ALA A 412 5.07 -15.12 -17.73
CA ALA A 412 4.49 -14.75 -16.45
C ALA A 412 2.98 -14.90 -16.49
N ARG A 413 2.38 -15.34 -15.39
CA ARG A 413 0.94 -15.54 -15.26
C ARG A 413 0.36 -14.58 -14.24
N TYR A 414 -0.73 -13.95 -14.61
CA TYR A 414 -1.65 -13.27 -13.70
C TYR A 414 -3.02 -13.90 -13.81
N ARG A 415 -3.60 -14.31 -12.68
CA ARG A 415 -4.93 -14.89 -12.62
C ARG A 415 -5.77 -14.15 -11.59
N SER A 416 -6.94 -13.70 -12.03
CA SER A 416 -7.98 -13.15 -11.16
C SER A 416 -9.21 -14.04 -11.25
N LYS A 417 -9.75 -14.42 -10.10
CA LYS A 417 -10.98 -15.23 -10.03
C LYS A 417 -11.97 -14.54 -9.10
N ASN A 418 -13.13 -14.20 -9.61
CA ASN A 418 -14.26 -13.79 -8.81
C ASN A 418 -15.08 -15.03 -8.43
N HIS A 419 -15.40 -15.15 -7.14
CA HIS A 419 -16.13 -16.29 -6.55
C HIS A 419 -17.60 -15.93 -6.28
N SER A 420 -18.12 -14.83 -6.83
CA SER A 420 -19.52 -14.44 -6.71
C SER A 420 -20.43 -15.56 -7.16
N ALA A 421 -21.52 -15.78 -6.43
CA ALA A 421 -22.54 -16.77 -6.80
C ALA A 421 -23.36 -16.35 -8.04
N ILE A 422 -23.42 -15.03 -8.34
CA ILE A 422 -24.26 -14.49 -9.40
C ILE A 422 -23.50 -14.08 -10.68
N ALA A 423 -22.21 -13.74 -10.53
CA ALA A 423 -21.36 -13.30 -11.64
C ALA A 423 -19.92 -13.84 -11.52
N PRO A 424 -19.72 -15.19 -11.45
CA PRO A 424 -18.39 -15.75 -11.37
C PRO A 424 -17.62 -15.55 -12.67
N TYR A 425 -16.32 -15.19 -12.58
CA TYR A 425 -15.46 -15.14 -13.74
C TYR A 425 -14.03 -15.52 -13.40
N VAL A 426 -13.27 -15.91 -14.41
CA VAL A 426 -11.83 -16.16 -14.29
C VAL A 426 -11.13 -15.43 -15.43
N THR A 427 -10.20 -14.57 -15.07
CA THR A 427 -9.24 -13.98 -16.01
C THR A 427 -7.89 -14.64 -15.80
N ASP A 428 -7.33 -15.25 -16.83
CA ASP A 428 -6.03 -15.91 -16.82
C ASP A 428 -5.17 -15.32 -17.94
N GLN A 429 -4.28 -14.41 -17.57
CA GLN A 429 -3.41 -13.68 -18.50
C GLN A 429 -2.00 -14.26 -18.45
N ARG A 430 -1.39 -14.43 -19.59
CA ARG A 430 0.00 -14.86 -19.75
C ARG A 430 0.76 -13.86 -20.57
N PHE A 431 1.88 -13.41 -20.05
CA PHE A 431 2.74 -12.42 -20.67
C PHE A 431 4.03 -13.11 -21.11
N GLY A 432 4.17 -13.36 -22.40
CA GLY A 432 5.31 -14.06 -23.00
C GLY A 432 6.44 -13.11 -23.44
N ASP A 433 6.09 -11.91 -23.86
CA ASP A 433 7.02 -10.98 -24.54
C ASP A 433 8.00 -10.26 -23.60
N ILE A 434 7.82 -10.40 -22.27
CA ILE A 434 8.62 -9.69 -21.27
C ILE A 434 9.66 -10.61 -20.60
N TYR A 435 9.71 -11.90 -20.97
CA TYR A 435 10.45 -12.92 -20.22
C TYR A 435 11.32 -13.83 -21.09
N PRO A 436 12.52 -14.15 -20.60
CA PRO A 436 13.27 -13.62 -19.44
C PRO A 436 13.78 -12.18 -19.64
N GLY A 437 13.83 -11.40 -18.56
CA GLY A 437 14.37 -10.05 -18.57
C GLY A 437 15.86 -10.01 -18.25
N PHE A 438 16.64 -9.28 -19.03
CA PHE A 438 18.04 -8.99 -18.78
C PHE A 438 18.26 -7.49 -18.62
N GLU A 439 18.96 -7.09 -17.54
CA GLU A 439 19.23 -5.71 -17.21
C GLU A 439 20.72 -5.50 -16.98
N ILE A 440 21.30 -4.46 -17.60
CA ILE A 440 22.65 -3.98 -17.32
C ILE A 440 22.54 -2.62 -16.67
N GLY A 441 23.22 -2.43 -15.55
CA GLY A 441 23.25 -1.18 -14.81
C GLY A 441 24.66 -0.61 -14.71
N PHE A 442 24.76 0.70 -14.81
CA PHE A 442 25.95 1.49 -14.52
C PHE A 442 25.60 2.51 -13.46
N SER A 443 26.41 2.60 -12.41
CA SER A 443 26.27 3.61 -11.36
C SER A 443 27.62 4.22 -11.07
N TYR A 444 27.67 5.56 -11.01
CA TYR A 444 28.85 6.30 -10.60
C TYR A 444 28.53 7.16 -9.39
N HIS A 445 29.28 6.98 -8.31
CA HIS A 445 29.06 7.71 -7.07
C HIS A 445 29.90 8.98 -7.02
N LEU A 446 29.24 10.13 -7.08
CA LEU A 446 29.85 11.46 -6.97
C LEU A 446 29.59 12.02 -5.58
N ASP A 447 30.67 12.29 -4.83
CA ASP A 447 30.63 13.01 -3.58
C ASP A 447 31.21 14.40 -3.79
N PHE A 448 30.43 15.44 -3.58
CA PHE A 448 30.86 16.83 -3.61
C PHE A 448 30.52 17.54 -2.29
N GLY A 449 31.40 18.45 -1.89
CA GLY A 449 31.15 19.36 -0.79
C GLY A 449 31.41 18.75 0.60
N ARG A 450 31.01 19.50 1.63
CA ARG A 450 31.16 19.08 3.04
C ARG A 450 30.08 18.04 3.39
N LYS A 451 30.49 16.97 4.07
CA LYS A 451 29.54 16.01 4.66
C LYS A 451 28.92 16.66 5.89
N TYR A 452 27.62 16.90 5.87
CA TYR A 452 26.86 17.32 7.02
C TYR A 452 26.24 16.08 7.68
N LYS A 453 26.21 16.10 9.03
CA LYS A 453 25.47 15.08 9.77
C LYS A 453 23.98 15.29 9.55
N SER A 454 23.30 14.34 8.96
CA SER A 454 21.84 14.40 8.85
C SER A 454 21.21 14.12 10.21
N VAL A 455 20.17 14.86 10.56
CA VAL A 455 19.32 14.57 11.72
C VAL A 455 18.18 13.69 11.26
N ASP A 456 17.93 12.57 11.97
CA ASP A 456 16.81 11.70 11.69
C ASP A 456 15.50 12.42 12.03
N ARG A 457 14.59 12.48 11.06
CA ARG A 457 13.26 13.04 11.27
C ARG A 457 12.42 12.09 12.12
N LYS A 458 11.62 12.63 13.03
CA LYS A 458 10.67 11.87 13.86
C LYS A 458 9.28 11.75 13.21
N LEU A 459 8.94 12.67 12.34
CA LEU A 459 7.64 12.75 11.67
C LEU A 459 7.81 12.71 10.16
N TYR A 460 6.98 11.88 9.51
CA TYR A 460 6.92 11.72 8.07
C TYR A 460 5.46 11.69 7.65
N ASN A 461 5.00 12.76 7.03
CA ASN A 461 3.65 12.86 6.52
C ASN A 461 3.66 12.99 5.00
N SER A 462 2.65 12.44 4.35
CA SER A 462 2.41 12.60 2.92
C SER A 462 0.94 12.32 2.60
N ASP A 463 0.39 13.03 1.61
CA ASP A 463 -0.86 12.67 0.97
C ASP A 463 -0.56 12.16 -0.45
N ASN A 464 -0.93 10.92 -0.71
CA ASN A 464 -0.71 10.23 -1.98
C ASN A 464 -2.01 9.93 -2.73
N GLU A 465 -3.15 10.39 -2.21
CA GLU A 465 -4.45 10.18 -2.83
C GLU A 465 -4.59 10.99 -4.13
N SER A 466 -5.11 10.37 -5.18
CA SER A 466 -5.44 11.05 -6.44
C SER A 466 -6.82 11.72 -6.40
N GLY A 467 -7.69 11.27 -5.49
CA GLY A 467 -9.05 11.78 -5.33
C GLY A 467 -10.05 11.31 -6.40
N ILE A 468 -9.63 10.54 -7.40
CA ILE A 468 -10.52 10.08 -8.47
C ILE A 468 -10.88 8.60 -8.37
N LEU A 469 -12.03 8.24 -8.91
CA LEU A 469 -12.45 6.87 -9.14
C LEU A 469 -11.77 6.36 -10.41
N ASN A 470 -10.87 5.40 -10.29
CA ASN A 470 -10.28 4.74 -11.46
C ASN A 470 -11.11 3.51 -11.85
N SER A 471 -11.39 3.34 -13.13
CA SER A 471 -12.13 2.20 -13.68
C SER A 471 -11.39 0.86 -13.50
N ARG A 472 -10.08 0.89 -13.18
CA ARG A 472 -9.28 -0.31 -12.91
C ARG A 472 -8.40 -0.12 -11.67
N LYS A 473 -8.60 -0.97 -10.69
CA LYS A 473 -7.60 -1.43 -9.72
C LYS A 473 -7.49 -2.94 -9.80
#